data_0ddd5e18b9bcc5f9cf0181ede99d457a
#
_entry.id   0ddd5e18b9bcc5f9cf0181ede99d457a
#
_cell.length_a   1.000
_cell.length_b   1.000
_cell.length_c   1.000
_cell.angle_alpha   90.00
_cell.angle_beta   90.00
_cell.angle_gamma   90.00
#
_symmetry.space_group_name_H-M   'P 1'
#
loop_
_entity.id
_entity.type
_entity.pdbx_description
1 polymer ?
#
loop_
_entity_poly.entity_id
_entity_poly.type
_entity_poly.pdbx_seq_one_letter_code
_entity_poly.pdbx_strand_id
1 'polypeptide(L)'
;MALVDIRREYALGGLDGADLDANPLAQFDQWFLQASAGGRWRKIGIALYKLWHAILGHAPIDVNAMTLATVDQAGRPSARTVLLKGVDERGFVFYTNYDSRKGRELAENPSAALTYYWAD
;
A
#
# COMPACT_ATOMS: atom_id res chain seq x y z
N MET A 1 -2.71 0.50 -28.77
CA MET A 1 -1.86 1.37 -27.93
C MET A 1 -0.74 0.49 -27.39
N ALA A 2 0.51 0.74 -27.80
CA ALA A 2 1.66 0.00 -27.30
C ALA A 2 2.18 0.70 -26.03
N LEU A 3 2.26 -0.04 -24.93
CA LEU A 3 2.76 0.46 -23.63
C LEU A 3 4.24 0.11 -23.40
N VAL A 4 4.91 -0.41 -24.44
CA VAL A 4 6.28 -0.96 -24.38
C VAL A 4 7.33 0.10 -24.02
N ASP A 5 7.06 1.36 -24.31
CA ASP A 5 8.02 2.46 -24.10
C ASP A 5 7.87 3.17 -22.74
N ILE A 6 6.91 2.74 -21.91
CA ILE A 6 6.74 3.29 -20.55
C ILE A 6 7.63 2.50 -19.60
N ARG A 7 8.93 2.74 -19.63
CA ARG A 7 9.86 2.25 -18.63
C ARG A 7 10.25 3.39 -17.69
N ARG A 8 10.04 3.23 -16.40
CA ARG A 8 10.75 4.01 -15.38
C ARG A 8 12.00 3.23 -14.98
N GLU A 9 13.15 3.86 -15.05
CA GLU A 9 14.33 3.34 -14.39
C GLU A 9 14.14 3.52 -12.88
N TYR A 10 14.04 2.40 -12.17
CA TYR A 10 14.04 2.39 -10.72
C TYR A 10 15.50 2.52 -10.26
N ALA A 11 15.96 3.78 -10.11
CA ALA A 11 17.33 4.13 -9.72
C ALA A 11 17.53 4.21 -8.21
N LEU A 12 16.56 3.75 -7.42
CA LEU A 12 16.71 3.65 -5.97
C LEU A 12 17.65 2.47 -5.68
N GLY A 13 18.58 2.67 -4.74
CA GLY A 13 19.55 1.67 -4.32
C GLY A 13 18.86 0.35 -4.00
N GLY A 14 19.48 -0.77 -4.36
CA GLY A 14 18.95 -2.08 -4.07
C GLY A 14 18.73 -2.26 -2.57
N LEU A 15 17.73 -3.05 -2.19
CA LEU A 15 17.52 -3.45 -0.80
C LEU A 15 18.52 -4.55 -0.45
N ASP A 16 19.44 -4.28 0.48
CA ASP A 16 20.33 -5.30 1.02
C ASP A 16 19.69 -5.92 2.27
N GLY A 17 19.86 -7.23 2.44
CA GLY A 17 19.37 -7.92 3.64
C GLY A 17 19.96 -7.37 4.95
N ALA A 18 21.14 -6.74 4.90
CA ALA A 18 21.75 -6.08 6.05
C ALA A 18 21.02 -4.80 6.50
N ASP A 19 20.23 -4.20 5.60
CA ASP A 19 19.47 -2.97 5.87
C ASP A 19 18.06 -3.26 6.44
N LEU A 20 17.70 -4.54 6.57
CA LEU A 20 16.38 -4.96 7.03
C LEU A 20 16.34 -5.14 8.55
N ASP A 21 15.27 -4.67 9.18
CA ASP A 21 14.97 -5.02 10.57
C ASP A 21 14.61 -6.51 10.67
N ALA A 22 15.10 -7.18 11.71
CA ALA A 22 14.78 -8.58 11.97
C ALA A 22 13.28 -8.79 12.25
N ASN A 23 12.59 -7.76 12.74
CA ASN A 23 11.14 -7.76 12.94
C ASN A 23 10.45 -7.15 11.70
N PRO A 24 9.70 -7.94 10.92
CA PRO A 24 9.06 -7.45 9.71
C PRO A 24 8.00 -6.36 9.96
N LEU A 25 7.38 -6.33 11.13
CA LEU A 25 6.43 -5.27 11.49
C LEU A 25 7.14 -3.95 11.79
N ALA A 26 8.29 -4.00 12.46
CA ALA A 26 9.14 -2.82 12.69
C ALA A 26 9.68 -2.29 11.34
N GLN A 27 10.09 -3.18 10.44
CA GLN A 27 10.49 -2.79 9.09
C GLN A 27 9.36 -2.11 8.32
N PHE A 28 8.15 -2.67 8.40
CA PHE A 28 6.98 -2.07 7.78
C PHE A 28 6.71 -0.66 8.33
N ASP A 29 6.77 -0.48 9.65
CA ASP A 29 6.55 0.82 10.29
C ASP A 29 7.55 1.87 9.82
N GLN A 30 8.82 1.50 9.67
CA GLN A 30 9.86 2.39 9.11
C GLN A 30 9.51 2.82 7.68
N TRP A 31 9.16 1.89 6.80
CA TRP A 31 8.78 2.18 5.43
C TRP A 31 7.50 3.00 5.34
N PHE A 32 6.50 2.69 6.18
CA PHE A 32 5.25 3.44 6.23
C PHE A 32 5.46 4.88 6.69
N LEU A 33 6.33 5.10 7.68
CA LEU A 33 6.72 6.44 8.12
C LEU A 33 7.46 7.20 7.03
N GLN A 34 8.35 6.56 6.29
CA GLN A 34 9.05 7.18 5.16
C GLN A 34 8.08 7.60 4.07
N ALA A 35 7.17 6.71 3.66
CA ALA A 35 6.12 6.99 2.68
C ALA A 35 5.17 8.10 3.15
N SER A 36 4.78 8.08 4.43
CA SER A 36 3.90 9.09 5.04
C SER A 36 4.56 10.46 5.16
N ALA A 37 5.87 10.51 5.35
CA ALA A 37 6.62 11.75 5.45
C ALA A 37 6.74 12.49 4.10
N GLY A 38 6.21 11.90 3.04
CA GLY A 38 6.08 12.52 1.73
C GLY A 38 7.44 12.85 1.11
N GLY A 39 8.24 11.84 0.75
CA GLY A 39 9.39 11.93 -0.13
C GLY A 39 10.04 13.33 -0.28
N ARG A 40 10.16 13.81 -1.50
CA ARG A 40 10.71 15.15 -1.84
C ARG A 40 9.93 16.35 -1.25
N TRP A 41 8.69 16.16 -0.82
CA TRP A 41 7.76 17.23 -0.39
C TRP A 41 7.88 17.62 1.08
N ARG A 42 8.61 16.84 1.89
CA ARG A 42 8.89 17.17 3.30
C ARG A 42 9.53 18.57 3.49
N LYS A 43 10.17 19.11 2.45
CA LYS A 43 10.79 20.44 2.47
C LYS A 43 9.83 21.60 2.20
N ILE A 44 8.63 21.36 1.70
CA ILE A 44 7.72 22.41 1.22
C ILE A 44 6.55 22.69 2.20
N GLY A 45 6.39 21.86 3.21
CA GLY A 45 5.32 21.99 4.21
C GLY A 45 3.96 21.46 3.73
N ILE A 46 3.25 20.84 4.64
CA ILE A 46 1.96 20.16 4.40
C ILE A 46 0.89 21.12 3.80
N ALA A 47 0.94 22.41 4.15
CA ALA A 47 -0.02 23.39 3.66
C ALA A 47 0.15 23.67 2.16
N LEU A 48 1.39 23.82 1.67
CA LEU A 48 1.68 24.00 0.25
C LEU A 48 1.37 22.73 -0.55
N TYR A 49 1.64 21.56 0.00
CA TYR A 49 1.29 20.28 -0.58
C TYR A 49 -0.23 20.14 -0.80
N LYS A 50 -1.03 20.46 0.23
CA LYS A 50 -2.50 20.44 0.13
C LYS A 50 -3.02 21.45 -0.88
N LEU A 51 -2.44 22.65 -0.91
CA LEU A 51 -2.80 23.70 -1.87
C LEU A 51 -2.47 23.30 -3.31
N TRP A 52 -1.30 22.72 -3.53
CA TRP A 52 -0.87 22.21 -4.83
C TRP A 52 -1.81 21.11 -5.36
N HIS A 53 -2.17 20.14 -4.52
CA HIS A 53 -3.10 19.08 -4.89
C HIS A 53 -4.52 19.61 -5.15
N ALA A 54 -4.98 20.59 -4.38
CA ALA A 54 -6.27 21.24 -4.60
C ALA A 54 -6.33 22.00 -5.93
N ILE A 55 -5.24 22.66 -6.33
CA ILE A 55 -5.16 23.43 -7.57
C ILE A 55 -5.07 22.50 -8.80
N LEU A 56 -4.34 21.41 -8.70
CA LEU A 56 -4.12 20.49 -9.83
C LEU A 56 -5.19 19.39 -9.92
N GLY A 57 -6.15 19.33 -9.00
CA GLY A 57 -7.22 18.32 -9.00
C GLY A 57 -6.74 16.88 -8.75
N HIS A 58 -5.51 16.70 -8.24
CA HIS A 58 -5.01 15.40 -7.87
C HIS A 58 -5.41 15.09 -6.43
N ALA A 59 -6.06 13.95 -6.22
CA ALA A 59 -6.28 13.44 -4.86
C ALA A 59 -4.93 13.08 -4.22
N PRO A 60 -4.70 13.42 -2.93
CA PRO A 60 -3.52 12.97 -2.23
C PRO A 60 -3.48 11.43 -2.26
N ILE A 61 -2.29 10.87 -2.48
CA ILE A 61 -2.10 9.43 -2.40
C ILE A 61 -2.30 9.01 -0.94
N ASP A 62 -3.29 8.16 -0.70
CA ASP A 62 -3.51 7.58 0.62
C ASP A 62 -2.41 6.55 0.89
N VAL A 63 -1.42 6.92 1.69
CA VAL A 63 -0.29 6.04 2.03
C VAL A 63 -0.73 4.74 2.71
N ASN A 64 -1.92 4.74 3.33
CA ASN A 64 -2.53 3.56 3.93
C ASN A 64 -3.40 2.75 2.95
N ALA A 65 -3.46 3.14 1.67
CA ALA A 65 -4.12 2.33 0.66
C ALA A 65 -3.26 1.11 0.32
N MET A 66 -3.87 -0.06 0.36
CA MET A 66 -3.22 -1.32 0.03
C MET A 66 -4.11 -2.15 -0.89
N THR A 67 -3.51 -2.96 -1.73
CA THR A 67 -4.23 -3.94 -2.53
C THR A 67 -4.33 -5.24 -1.74
N LEU A 68 -5.58 -5.66 -1.48
CA LEU A 68 -5.89 -6.96 -0.89
C LEU A 68 -6.30 -7.92 -2.00
N ALA A 69 -5.55 -9.00 -2.17
CA ALA A 69 -5.89 -10.13 -3.01
C ALA A 69 -6.44 -11.28 -2.17
N THR A 70 -7.56 -11.85 -2.60
CA THR A 70 -8.23 -12.98 -1.98
C THR A 70 -8.56 -14.03 -3.03
N VAL A 71 -8.88 -15.25 -2.62
CA VAL A 71 -9.15 -16.38 -3.50
C VAL A 71 -10.45 -17.05 -3.05
N ASP A 72 -11.33 -17.38 -4.00
CA ASP A 72 -12.55 -18.14 -3.69
C ASP A 72 -12.26 -19.66 -3.58
N GLN A 73 -13.28 -20.44 -3.23
CA GLN A 73 -13.16 -21.91 -3.12
C GLN A 73 -12.74 -22.59 -4.43
N ALA A 74 -13.03 -22.00 -5.58
CA ALA A 74 -12.66 -22.51 -6.88
C ALA A 74 -11.24 -22.11 -7.32
N GLY A 75 -10.48 -21.44 -6.45
CA GLY A 75 -9.11 -21.00 -6.74
C GLY A 75 -9.05 -19.73 -7.61
N ARG A 76 -10.16 -19.01 -7.79
CA ARG A 76 -10.18 -17.80 -8.62
C ARG A 76 -9.78 -16.57 -7.77
N PRO A 77 -8.69 -15.88 -8.14
CA PRO A 77 -8.27 -14.71 -7.41
C PRO A 77 -9.13 -13.49 -7.72
N SER A 78 -9.22 -12.59 -6.75
CA SER A 78 -9.77 -11.25 -6.92
C SER A 78 -8.98 -10.26 -6.08
N ALA A 79 -8.85 -9.01 -6.55
CA ALA A 79 -8.10 -7.99 -5.87
C ALA A 79 -8.87 -6.67 -5.83
N ARG A 80 -8.66 -5.87 -4.78
CA ARG A 80 -9.26 -4.53 -4.60
C ARG A 80 -8.40 -3.72 -3.64
N THR A 81 -8.57 -2.41 -3.70
CA THR A 81 -7.99 -1.50 -2.72
C THR A 81 -8.80 -1.53 -1.43
N VAL A 82 -8.10 -1.62 -0.30
CA VAL A 82 -8.63 -1.43 1.06
C VAL A 82 -7.70 -0.48 1.82
N LEU A 83 -8.17 0.08 2.94
CA LEU A 83 -7.37 1.01 3.74
C LEU A 83 -6.87 0.31 5.01
N LEU A 84 -5.57 0.37 5.23
CA LEU A 84 -4.96 -0.02 6.50
C LEU A 84 -5.53 0.86 7.62
N LYS A 85 -5.93 0.25 8.73
CA LYS A 85 -6.45 0.92 9.94
C LYS A 85 -5.55 0.75 11.15
N GLY A 86 -4.68 -0.25 11.12
CA GLY A 86 -3.70 -0.49 12.17
C GLY A 86 -2.82 -1.67 11.85
N VAL A 87 -1.70 -1.74 12.56
CA VAL A 87 -0.78 -2.88 12.57
C VAL A 87 -0.48 -3.20 14.01
N ASP A 88 -0.60 -4.46 14.38
CA ASP A 88 -0.23 -4.96 15.71
C ASP A 88 0.44 -6.34 15.57
N GLU A 89 0.77 -6.97 16.69
CA GLU A 89 1.41 -8.29 16.72
C GLU A 89 0.63 -9.38 15.98
N ARG A 90 -0.66 -9.20 15.78
CA ARG A 90 -1.55 -10.12 15.04
C ARG A 90 -1.52 -9.87 13.53
N GLY A 91 -0.99 -8.72 13.09
CA GLY A 91 -0.85 -8.36 11.68
C GLY A 91 -1.56 -7.06 11.29
N PHE A 92 -1.99 -7.02 10.03
CA PHE A 92 -2.56 -5.84 9.39
C PHE A 92 -4.07 -5.80 9.56
N VAL A 93 -4.61 -4.68 10.08
CA VAL A 93 -6.04 -4.50 10.36
C VAL A 93 -6.67 -3.61 9.28
N PHE A 94 -7.74 -4.08 8.69
CA PHE A 94 -8.62 -3.28 7.83
C PHE A 94 -10.09 -3.58 8.14
N TYR A 95 -10.98 -2.64 7.85
CA TYR A 95 -12.41 -2.82 8.06
C TYR A 95 -13.10 -3.16 6.75
N THR A 96 -14.02 -4.11 6.82
CA THR A 96 -14.83 -4.52 5.66
C THR A 96 -16.22 -5.01 6.10
N ASN A 97 -17.17 -4.96 5.18
CA ASN A 97 -18.43 -5.67 5.33
C ASN A 97 -18.18 -7.17 5.11
N TYR A 98 -18.56 -8.00 6.08
CA TYR A 98 -18.44 -9.46 6.01
C TYR A 98 -19.29 -10.08 4.88
N ASP A 99 -20.42 -9.44 4.51
CA ASP A 99 -21.26 -9.87 3.40
C ASP A 99 -20.69 -9.47 2.02
N SER A 100 -19.59 -8.74 1.99
CA SER A 100 -18.91 -8.41 0.74
C SER A 100 -18.27 -9.64 0.10
N ARG A 101 -17.96 -9.55 -1.21
CA ARG A 101 -17.27 -10.63 -1.92
C ARG A 101 -15.98 -11.04 -1.21
N LYS A 102 -15.13 -10.08 -0.82
CA LYS A 102 -13.88 -10.36 -0.11
C LYS A 102 -14.10 -10.94 1.29
N GLY A 103 -15.18 -10.52 1.98
CA GLY A 103 -15.53 -11.08 3.28
C GLY A 103 -15.89 -12.56 3.18
N ARG A 104 -16.71 -12.92 2.20
CA ARG A 104 -17.05 -14.32 1.91
C ARG A 104 -15.85 -15.14 1.47
N GLU A 105 -15.02 -14.61 0.53
CA GLU A 105 -13.81 -15.28 0.08
C GLU A 105 -12.86 -15.58 1.24
N LEU A 106 -12.62 -14.62 2.15
CA LEU A 106 -11.77 -14.82 3.33
C LEU A 106 -12.36 -15.82 4.34
N ALA A 107 -13.66 -15.88 4.47
CA ALA A 107 -14.31 -16.88 5.34
C ALA A 107 -14.18 -18.30 4.77
N GLU A 108 -14.21 -18.45 3.45
CA GLU A 108 -14.11 -19.73 2.75
C GLU A 108 -12.66 -20.17 2.55
N ASN A 109 -11.76 -19.24 2.27
CA ASN A 109 -10.33 -19.46 2.05
C ASN A 109 -9.52 -18.33 2.71
N PRO A 110 -8.84 -18.61 3.84
CA PRO A 110 -8.12 -17.58 4.60
C PRO A 110 -6.80 -17.13 3.95
N SER A 111 -6.46 -17.66 2.76
CA SER A 111 -5.26 -17.25 2.03
C SER A 111 -5.46 -15.89 1.39
N ALA A 112 -4.59 -14.95 1.70
CA ALA A 112 -4.63 -13.59 1.17
C ALA A 112 -3.22 -13.03 0.97
N ALA A 113 -3.12 -12.04 0.09
CA ALA A 113 -1.90 -11.24 -0.07
C ALA A 113 -2.23 -9.76 0.03
N LEU A 114 -1.29 -9.00 0.60
CA LEU A 114 -1.33 -7.54 0.69
C LEU A 114 -0.16 -6.94 -0.08
N THR A 115 -0.42 -5.88 -0.82
CA THR A 115 0.61 -5.13 -1.54
C THR A 115 0.42 -3.64 -1.33
N TYR A 116 1.50 -2.95 -1.00
CA TYR A 116 1.57 -1.49 -1.02
C TYR A 116 2.38 -1.05 -2.24
N TYR A 117 1.92 0.01 -2.88
CA TYR A 117 2.69 0.68 -3.92
C TYR A 117 2.90 2.14 -3.50
N TRP A 118 4.07 2.42 -2.98
CA TRP A 118 4.51 3.77 -2.66
C TRP A 118 5.45 4.24 -3.79
N ALA A 119 4.88 5.06 -4.67
CA ALA A 119 5.67 5.71 -5.71
C ALA A 119 6.40 6.90 -5.10
N ASP A 120 7.72 6.97 -5.28
CA ASP A 120 8.56 8.12 -4.91
C ASP A 120 8.38 9.30 -5.88
#